data_3275ea09d5128f627165f46ef8f7856e
#
_entry.id   3275ea09d5128f627165f46ef8f7856e
#
_cell.length_a   1.000
_cell.length_b   1.000
_cell.length_c   1.000
_cell.angle_alpha   90.00
_cell.angle_beta   90.00
_cell.angle_gamma   90.00
#
_symmetry.space_group_name_H-M   'P 1'
#
loop_
_entity.id
_entity.type
_entity.pdbx_description
1 polymer ?
#
loop_
_entity_poly.entity_id
_entity_poly.type
_entity_poly.pdbx_seq_one_letter_code
_entity_poly.pdbx_strand_id
1 'polypeptide(L)'
;MAEAIRKVNIIGHLNPDTDSICSAISYAYLKNQIDNPIYEARRAGSLNRETAFVLNHFGFEEPQLITTVTPQIKDAEIQAQPKVDAGMSLYAAWQLMQDVKLDTLCVTDEEEELTGLIAVKDIANANMSLSEPNLLSKAKTSYENIVSTLGGTMVLGDPQGVVKQGNIRVGTSASALSEIVDAGDIIVVAGNHENQTIAVEHGASCLIVSCDAPIAQDVIDLAKKRDCAIISTPRDTFEVARLLIMSMPVREKMLTDDILKFSVNTAIDDARKEMTNSRHRFFPVINENGTLAGLISGPGLLNPRKKHVILVDHNERTQAVDGLEQAEIMEIVDHHRIGSIETSNPITFRNVPVGCTCTIIYGLYHEYGIEIPKNIAGLMLSAILSDTLAFRSPTCTERDIVAGKKLAEICGEDIDTYSEQMFDAGADLTGRTAEEVFHGDYKVFSRGGVKFGVGQGSFMTESSRKAAEELVGPFLETAAKSEELPMVFYMFTDVKSQVTEMLFYGANAANVIERAFNVKVDGNIAVLPGVVSRKKQVVPSLMATLQTLAEETAN
;
A
#
# COMPACT_ATOMS: atom_id res chain seq x y z
N MET A 1 20.51 4.89 -13.15
CA MET A 1 19.18 4.25 -13.10
C MET A 1 18.18 5.25 -13.65
N ALA A 2 17.36 4.86 -14.63
CA ALA A 2 16.29 5.73 -15.11
C ALA A 2 15.36 6.04 -13.92
N GLU A 3 15.12 7.30 -13.68
CA GLU A 3 14.16 7.75 -12.65
C GLU A 3 12.80 7.14 -13.01
N ALA A 4 12.28 6.26 -12.17
CA ALA A 4 10.98 5.65 -12.42
C ALA A 4 9.95 6.78 -12.56
N ILE A 5 9.26 6.83 -13.69
CA ILE A 5 8.24 7.84 -14.00
C ILE A 5 7.23 7.83 -12.86
N ARG A 6 7.12 8.94 -12.13
CA ARG A 6 6.25 9.05 -10.96
C ARG A 6 4.81 9.21 -11.42
N LYS A 7 3.95 8.30 -11.01
CA LYS A 7 2.51 8.41 -11.22
C LYS A 7 1.92 9.52 -10.37
N VAL A 8 0.97 10.26 -10.94
CA VAL A 8 0.19 11.29 -10.27
C VAL A 8 -1.23 10.78 -10.08
N ASN A 9 -1.67 10.69 -8.83
CA ASN A 9 -3.01 10.22 -8.50
C ASN A 9 -4.00 11.40 -8.53
N ILE A 10 -5.06 11.31 -9.32
CA ILE A 10 -6.17 12.28 -9.32
C ILE A 10 -7.28 11.68 -8.50
N ILE A 11 -7.64 12.37 -7.42
CA ILE A 11 -8.47 11.80 -6.35
C ILE A 11 -9.58 12.80 -6.00
N GLY A 12 -10.83 12.31 -5.99
CA GLY A 12 -11.95 13.02 -5.41
C GLY A 12 -12.06 12.82 -3.89
N HIS A 13 -13.17 13.24 -3.29
CA HIS A 13 -13.36 13.17 -1.83
C HIS A 13 -13.62 11.73 -1.32
N LEU A 14 -13.52 11.53 0.03
CA LEU A 14 -13.61 10.22 0.70
C LEU A 14 -14.92 9.45 0.46
N ASN A 15 -16.05 10.17 0.33
CA ASN A 15 -17.34 9.59 0.02
C ASN A 15 -17.71 9.93 -1.42
N PRO A 16 -17.06 9.30 -2.42
CA PRO A 16 -17.11 9.76 -3.79
C PRO A 16 -18.52 9.64 -4.38
N ASP A 17 -19.01 10.74 -4.90
CA ASP A 17 -20.21 10.83 -5.71
C ASP A 17 -19.88 10.80 -7.20
N THR A 18 -20.87 11.06 -8.04
CA THR A 18 -20.72 10.99 -9.49
C THR A 18 -19.77 12.08 -10.00
N ASP A 19 -19.79 13.31 -9.44
CA ASP A 19 -18.85 14.36 -9.86
C ASP A 19 -17.42 14.00 -9.46
N SER A 20 -17.22 13.55 -8.25
CA SER A 20 -15.91 13.17 -7.71
C SER A 20 -15.18 12.13 -8.58
N ILE A 21 -15.88 11.09 -9.03
CA ILE A 21 -15.32 10.02 -9.86
C ILE A 21 -15.17 10.44 -11.33
N CYS A 22 -16.21 11.03 -11.91
CA CYS A 22 -16.18 11.47 -13.31
C CYS A 22 -15.16 12.59 -13.53
N SER A 23 -15.01 13.49 -12.58
CA SER A 23 -13.96 14.52 -12.59
C SER A 23 -12.57 13.92 -12.54
N ALA A 24 -12.33 12.93 -11.67
CA ALA A 24 -11.03 12.26 -11.59
C ALA A 24 -10.66 11.59 -12.92
N ILE A 25 -11.58 10.86 -13.54
CA ILE A 25 -11.33 10.16 -14.81
C ILE A 25 -11.15 11.16 -15.95
N SER A 26 -12.05 12.14 -16.07
CA SER A 26 -12.03 13.12 -17.17
C SER A 26 -10.79 14.00 -17.10
N TYR A 27 -10.37 14.38 -15.90
CA TYR A 27 -9.16 15.18 -15.71
C TYR A 27 -7.89 14.36 -15.94
N ALA A 28 -7.85 13.08 -15.52
CA ALA A 28 -6.74 12.20 -15.84
C ALA A 28 -6.56 12.02 -17.34
N TYR A 29 -7.66 11.84 -18.08
CA TYR A 29 -7.61 11.77 -19.53
C TYR A 29 -7.03 13.06 -20.14
N LEU A 30 -7.55 14.23 -19.74
CA LEU A 30 -7.05 15.52 -20.22
C LEU A 30 -5.55 15.69 -19.96
N LYS A 31 -5.10 15.45 -18.74
CA LYS A 31 -3.69 15.60 -18.34
C LYS A 31 -2.78 14.67 -19.14
N ASN A 32 -3.19 13.44 -19.40
CA ASN A 32 -2.45 12.49 -20.21
C ASN A 32 -2.38 12.86 -21.71
N GLN A 33 -3.24 13.79 -22.20
CA GLN A 33 -3.16 14.31 -23.57
C GLN A 33 -2.20 15.50 -23.71
N ILE A 34 -2.02 16.26 -22.63
CA ILE A 34 -1.20 17.49 -22.66
C ILE A 34 0.20 17.29 -22.06
N ASP A 35 0.40 16.21 -21.33
CA ASP A 35 1.65 15.89 -20.62
C ASP A 35 2.01 14.41 -20.81
N ASN A 36 3.01 13.91 -20.10
CA ASN A 36 3.34 12.48 -20.11
C ASN A 36 2.18 11.65 -19.53
N PRO A 37 1.95 10.40 -20.01
CA PRO A 37 0.84 9.56 -19.54
C PRO A 37 1.11 8.95 -18.15
N ILE A 38 1.12 9.78 -17.13
CA ILE A 38 1.43 9.41 -15.72
C ILE A 38 0.27 9.65 -14.76
N TYR A 39 -0.84 10.21 -15.25
CA TYR A 39 -1.98 10.58 -14.42
C TYR A 39 -2.99 9.45 -14.34
N GLU A 40 -3.32 9.03 -13.13
CA GLU A 40 -4.25 7.93 -12.87
C GLU A 40 -5.41 8.42 -11.99
N ALA A 41 -6.63 8.17 -12.45
CA ALA A 41 -7.81 8.37 -11.61
C ALA A 41 -7.85 7.34 -10.48
N ARG A 42 -8.16 7.79 -9.28
CA ARG A 42 -8.30 6.97 -8.08
C ARG A 42 -9.59 7.31 -7.35
N ARG A 43 -10.16 6.35 -6.64
CA ARG A 43 -11.26 6.59 -5.71
C ARG A 43 -10.78 6.44 -4.26
N ALA A 44 -11.25 7.31 -3.38
CA ALA A 44 -10.91 7.27 -1.97
C ALA A 44 -11.93 6.49 -1.12
N GLY A 45 -13.05 6.07 -1.71
CA GLY A 45 -14.12 5.34 -1.04
C GLY A 45 -14.90 4.41 -1.97
N SER A 46 -15.99 3.85 -1.47
CA SER A 46 -16.90 2.99 -2.23
C SER A 46 -17.75 3.82 -3.20
N LEU A 47 -18.05 3.25 -4.36
CA LEU A 47 -18.93 3.87 -5.33
C LEU A 47 -20.39 3.74 -4.90
N ASN A 48 -21.19 4.78 -5.17
CA ASN A 48 -22.63 4.71 -5.11
C ASN A 48 -23.20 4.06 -6.40
N ARG A 49 -24.48 3.68 -6.37
CA ARG A 49 -25.12 2.99 -7.52
C ARG A 49 -25.27 3.88 -8.76
N GLU A 50 -25.50 5.16 -8.57
CA GLU A 50 -25.56 6.13 -9.66
C GLU A 50 -24.23 6.18 -10.41
N THR A 51 -23.12 6.34 -9.69
CA THR A 51 -21.77 6.35 -10.26
C THR A 51 -21.44 5.02 -10.95
N ALA A 52 -21.80 3.88 -10.33
CA ALA A 52 -21.60 2.57 -10.93
C ALA A 52 -22.38 2.39 -12.24
N PHE A 53 -23.63 2.88 -12.29
CA PHE A 53 -24.43 2.93 -13.52
C PHE A 53 -23.75 3.77 -14.59
N VAL A 54 -23.29 4.98 -14.26
CA VAL A 54 -22.61 5.89 -15.18
C VAL A 54 -21.36 5.26 -15.78
N LEU A 55 -20.50 4.68 -14.95
CA LEU A 55 -19.28 4.01 -15.41
C LEU A 55 -19.60 2.86 -16.38
N ASN A 56 -20.55 2.00 -16.01
CA ASN A 56 -20.95 0.88 -16.86
C ASN A 56 -21.58 1.36 -18.20
N HIS A 57 -22.43 2.40 -18.17
CA HIS A 57 -23.09 2.95 -19.34
C HIS A 57 -22.09 3.49 -20.39
N PHE A 58 -21.03 4.16 -19.94
CA PHE A 58 -19.99 4.70 -20.81
C PHE A 58 -18.76 3.82 -20.98
N GLY A 59 -18.77 2.60 -20.46
CA GLY A 59 -17.75 1.56 -20.67
C GLY A 59 -16.44 1.81 -19.92
N PHE A 60 -16.51 2.34 -18.71
CA PHE A 60 -15.36 2.52 -17.82
C PHE A 60 -15.33 1.48 -16.70
N GLU A 61 -14.13 1.04 -16.37
CA GLU A 61 -13.88 0.29 -15.15
C GLU A 61 -13.84 1.23 -13.93
N GLU A 62 -14.13 0.68 -12.75
CA GLU A 62 -14.00 1.43 -11.51
C GLU A 62 -12.55 1.87 -11.27
N PRO A 63 -12.27 3.15 -10.95
CA PRO A 63 -10.95 3.57 -10.53
C PRO A 63 -10.45 2.75 -9.33
N GLN A 64 -9.16 2.42 -9.33
CA GLN A 64 -8.57 1.67 -8.22
C GLN A 64 -8.72 2.43 -6.89
N LEU A 65 -9.09 1.70 -5.83
CA LEU A 65 -9.19 2.26 -4.49
C LEU A 65 -7.80 2.66 -3.98
N ILE A 66 -7.70 3.85 -3.42
CA ILE A 66 -6.56 4.31 -2.64
C ILE A 66 -7.05 4.72 -1.25
N THR A 67 -6.58 4.02 -0.22
CA THR A 67 -7.00 4.28 1.16
C THR A 67 -6.10 5.29 1.86
N THR A 68 -4.86 5.44 1.41
CA THR A 68 -3.90 6.39 1.97
C THR A 68 -2.88 6.86 0.93
N VAL A 69 -2.49 8.11 1.02
CA VAL A 69 -1.36 8.69 0.29
C VAL A 69 -0.12 8.89 1.18
N THR A 70 -0.17 8.40 2.42
CA THR A 70 0.99 8.32 3.31
C THR A 70 2.14 7.58 2.63
N PRO A 71 3.39 8.07 2.70
CA PRO A 71 4.55 7.35 2.21
C PRO A 71 4.70 5.99 2.90
N GLN A 72 4.97 4.98 2.09
CA GLN A 72 5.15 3.59 2.50
C GLN A 72 6.59 3.14 2.24
N ILE A 73 7.01 2.01 2.77
CA ILE A 73 8.38 1.49 2.58
C ILE A 73 8.75 1.37 1.11
N LYS A 74 7.81 1.03 0.21
CA LYS A 74 8.05 1.02 -1.25
C LYS A 74 8.41 2.40 -1.84
N ASP A 75 8.10 3.48 -1.12
CA ASP A 75 8.44 4.84 -1.51
C ASP A 75 9.81 5.28 -0.96
N ALA A 76 10.47 4.43 -0.14
CA ALA A 76 11.79 4.61 0.42
C ALA A 76 12.87 3.88 -0.39
N GLU A 77 14.13 4.05 0.01
CA GLU A 77 15.26 3.38 -0.64
C GLU A 77 15.44 1.96 -0.08
N ILE A 78 14.86 0.97 -0.76
CA ILE A 78 15.07 -0.45 -0.47
C ILE A 78 16.37 -0.88 -1.13
N GLN A 79 17.29 -1.43 -0.33
CA GLN A 79 18.57 -1.94 -0.79
C GLN A 79 18.39 -3.38 -1.30
N ALA A 80 18.52 -3.58 -2.61
CA ALA A 80 18.49 -4.91 -3.20
C ALA A 80 19.76 -5.69 -2.82
N GLN A 81 19.62 -6.99 -2.66
CA GLN A 81 20.72 -7.91 -2.43
C GLN A 81 20.68 -9.08 -3.41
N PRO A 82 21.83 -9.74 -3.68
CA PRO A 82 21.86 -11.02 -4.39
C PRO A 82 21.20 -12.13 -3.56
N LYS A 83 20.78 -13.21 -4.24
CA LYS A 83 20.22 -14.40 -3.59
C LYS A 83 21.27 -15.06 -2.68
N VAL A 84 20.86 -15.37 -1.46
CA VAL A 84 21.66 -16.10 -0.47
C VAL A 84 20.83 -17.28 0.01
N ASP A 85 21.28 -18.50 -0.30
CA ASP A 85 20.66 -19.72 0.19
C ASP A 85 21.29 -20.19 1.50
N ALA A 86 20.56 -20.98 2.28
CA ALA A 86 20.98 -21.48 3.58
C ALA A 86 22.21 -22.44 3.53
N GLY A 87 22.50 -22.99 2.37
CA GLY A 87 23.66 -23.87 2.14
C GLY A 87 24.96 -23.13 1.78
N MET A 88 24.88 -21.85 1.40
CA MET A 88 26.04 -21.01 1.08
C MET A 88 27.04 -21.00 2.25
N SER A 89 28.36 -21.04 1.97
CA SER A 89 29.37 -20.95 3.01
C SER A 89 29.41 -19.58 3.70
N LEU A 90 29.77 -19.52 4.98
CA LEU A 90 29.98 -18.25 5.69
C LEU A 90 31.03 -17.37 4.99
N TYR A 91 32.04 -17.99 4.35
CA TYR A 91 33.06 -17.27 3.58
C TYR A 91 32.46 -16.58 2.34
N ALA A 92 31.64 -17.29 1.58
CA ALA A 92 30.97 -16.73 0.42
C ALA A 92 29.99 -15.62 0.82
N ALA A 93 29.22 -15.82 1.90
CA ALA A 93 28.34 -14.79 2.45
C ALA A 93 29.12 -13.54 2.89
N TRP A 94 30.27 -13.72 3.55
CA TRP A 94 31.13 -12.59 3.94
C TRP A 94 31.68 -11.83 2.71
N GLN A 95 32.15 -12.54 1.68
CA GLN A 95 32.60 -11.92 0.44
C GLN A 95 31.47 -11.12 -0.20
N LEU A 96 30.27 -11.70 -0.27
CA LEU A 96 29.09 -11.04 -0.81
C LEU A 96 28.75 -9.76 -0.04
N MET A 97 28.81 -9.79 1.31
CA MET A 97 28.63 -8.59 2.14
C MET A 97 29.61 -7.47 1.79
N GLN A 98 30.89 -7.82 1.51
CA GLN A 98 31.90 -6.85 1.10
C GLN A 98 31.57 -6.24 -0.27
N ASP A 99 31.17 -7.06 -1.24
CA ASP A 99 30.86 -6.64 -2.60
C ASP A 99 29.66 -5.71 -2.66
N VAL A 100 28.58 -6.03 -1.91
CA VAL A 100 27.37 -5.21 -1.86
C VAL A 100 27.38 -4.12 -0.79
N LYS A 101 28.42 -4.08 0.06
CA LYS A 101 28.60 -3.12 1.18
C LYS A 101 27.46 -3.16 2.19
N LEU A 102 26.99 -4.35 2.54
CA LEU A 102 25.97 -4.60 3.53
C LEU A 102 26.55 -5.39 4.72
N ASP A 103 26.16 -5.02 5.94
CA ASP A 103 26.56 -5.71 7.18
C ASP A 103 25.64 -6.90 7.49
N THR A 104 24.56 -7.06 6.74
CA THR A 104 23.51 -8.08 6.95
C THR A 104 22.98 -8.52 5.60
N LEU A 105 22.72 -9.82 5.44
CA LEU A 105 22.07 -10.39 4.28
C LEU A 105 20.84 -11.19 4.72
N CYS A 106 19.79 -11.14 3.92
CA CYS A 106 18.63 -12.03 4.03
C CYS A 106 18.96 -13.37 3.37
N VAL A 107 18.57 -14.44 4.04
CA VAL A 107 18.64 -15.80 3.50
C VAL A 107 17.25 -16.19 3.02
N THR A 108 17.15 -16.72 1.80
CA THR A 108 15.88 -17.11 1.18
C THR A 108 15.92 -18.58 0.72
N ASP A 109 14.74 -19.14 0.55
CA ASP A 109 14.54 -20.45 -0.09
C ASP A 109 14.49 -20.36 -1.64
N GLU A 110 14.03 -21.42 -2.28
CA GLU A 110 13.89 -21.50 -3.74
C GLU A 110 12.78 -20.59 -4.27
N GLU A 111 11.73 -20.38 -3.47
CA GLU A 111 10.57 -19.52 -3.74
C GLU A 111 10.85 -18.03 -3.42
N GLU A 112 12.08 -17.68 -3.03
CA GLU A 112 12.51 -16.34 -2.62
C GLU A 112 11.85 -15.82 -1.33
N GLU A 113 11.27 -16.70 -0.52
CA GLU A 113 10.75 -16.35 0.80
C GLU A 113 11.87 -16.25 1.84
N LEU A 114 11.71 -15.34 2.81
CA LEU A 114 12.69 -15.10 3.85
C LEU A 114 12.74 -16.27 4.85
N THR A 115 13.89 -16.93 4.95
CA THR A 115 14.14 -18.02 5.90
C THR A 115 15.06 -17.62 7.06
N GLY A 116 15.86 -16.56 6.90
CA GLY A 116 16.76 -16.12 7.96
C GLY A 116 17.54 -14.84 7.63
N LEU A 117 18.34 -14.40 8.61
CA LEU A 117 19.28 -13.29 8.48
C LEU A 117 20.66 -13.73 8.91
N ILE A 118 21.69 -13.33 8.19
CA ILE A 118 23.08 -13.48 8.59
C ILE A 118 23.78 -12.13 8.63
N ALA A 119 24.40 -11.78 9.73
CA ALA A 119 25.13 -10.53 9.91
C ALA A 119 26.63 -10.77 10.08
N VAL A 120 27.45 -9.75 9.81
CA VAL A 120 28.92 -9.80 10.01
C VAL A 120 29.27 -10.27 11.43
N LYS A 121 28.52 -9.86 12.47
CA LYS A 121 28.76 -10.30 13.85
C LYS A 121 28.60 -11.81 14.03
N ASP A 122 27.67 -12.43 13.29
CA ASP A 122 27.40 -13.88 13.41
C ASP A 122 28.54 -14.69 12.79
N ILE A 123 29.07 -14.19 11.67
CA ILE A 123 30.27 -14.72 11.03
C ILE A 123 31.51 -14.55 11.94
N ALA A 124 31.66 -13.37 12.55
CA ALA A 124 32.75 -13.13 13.49
C ALA A 124 32.68 -14.07 14.71
N ASN A 125 31.48 -14.24 15.28
CA ASN A 125 31.27 -15.19 16.40
C ASN A 125 31.56 -16.62 15.98
N ALA A 126 31.16 -17.05 14.79
CA ALA A 126 31.47 -18.37 14.25
C ALA A 126 33.00 -18.59 14.19
N ASN A 127 33.73 -17.58 13.71
CA ASN A 127 35.20 -17.66 13.61
C ASN A 127 35.90 -17.69 14.97
N MET A 128 35.27 -17.24 16.04
CA MET A 128 35.79 -17.32 17.42
C MET A 128 35.50 -18.66 18.08
N SER A 129 34.63 -19.50 17.54
CA SER A 129 34.23 -20.81 18.09
C SER A 129 35.17 -21.97 17.71
N LEU A 130 36.43 -21.67 17.40
CA LEU A 130 37.45 -22.63 16.94
C LEU A 130 37.64 -23.87 17.84
N SER A 131 37.27 -23.79 19.11
CA SER A 131 37.49 -24.84 20.10
C SER A 131 36.34 -25.85 20.23
N GLU A 132 35.24 -25.66 19.47
CA GLU A 132 34.12 -26.59 19.54
C GLU A 132 34.42 -27.89 18.80
N PRO A 133 34.25 -29.07 19.45
CA PRO A 133 34.51 -30.35 18.80
C PRO A 133 33.43 -30.64 17.73
N ASN A 134 33.85 -31.27 16.64
CA ASN A 134 33.00 -31.73 15.56
C ASN A 134 32.21 -30.60 14.87
N LEU A 135 32.77 -29.39 14.80
CA LEU A 135 32.05 -28.19 14.31
C LEU A 135 31.53 -28.35 12.88
N LEU A 136 32.40 -28.79 11.94
CA LEU A 136 32.00 -28.94 10.52
C LEU A 136 31.01 -30.07 10.29
N SER A 137 31.11 -31.17 11.08
CA SER A 137 30.17 -32.28 10.95
C SER A 137 28.80 -31.98 11.56
N LYS A 138 28.73 -31.27 12.68
CA LYS A 138 27.48 -30.78 13.24
C LYS A 138 26.77 -29.86 12.25
N ALA A 139 27.51 -29.00 11.56
CA ALA A 139 27.02 -28.11 10.53
C ALA A 139 26.66 -28.82 9.21
N LYS A 140 26.94 -30.13 9.09
CA LYS A 140 26.80 -30.90 7.84
C LYS A 140 27.43 -30.15 6.66
N THR A 141 28.65 -29.64 6.88
CA THR A 141 29.39 -28.87 5.88
C THR A 141 29.70 -29.73 4.67
N SER A 142 29.35 -29.26 3.48
CA SER A 142 29.66 -29.97 2.23
C SER A 142 31.13 -29.83 1.86
N TYR A 143 31.68 -30.84 1.19
CA TYR A 143 33.03 -30.74 0.64
C TYR A 143 33.14 -29.65 -0.44
N GLU A 144 32.05 -29.35 -1.17
CA GLU A 144 31.99 -28.24 -2.11
C GLU A 144 32.25 -26.90 -1.43
N ASN A 145 31.62 -26.66 -0.25
CA ASN A 145 31.88 -25.46 0.55
C ASN A 145 33.33 -25.38 1.02
N ILE A 146 33.94 -26.52 1.41
CA ILE A 146 35.35 -26.55 1.79
C ILE A 146 36.23 -26.20 0.59
N VAL A 147 36.01 -26.85 -0.54
CA VAL A 147 36.79 -26.62 -1.77
C VAL A 147 36.67 -25.16 -2.21
N SER A 148 35.46 -24.62 -2.29
CA SER A 148 35.24 -23.23 -2.71
C SER A 148 35.83 -22.21 -1.76
N THR A 149 35.68 -22.42 -0.45
CA THR A 149 36.25 -21.54 0.59
C THR A 149 37.78 -21.51 0.55
N LEU A 150 38.41 -22.67 0.32
CA LEU A 150 39.86 -22.79 0.26
C LEU A 150 40.44 -22.45 -1.14
N GLY A 151 39.61 -22.21 -2.14
CA GLY A 151 40.03 -22.04 -3.54
C GLY A 151 40.80 -23.27 -4.05
N GLY A 152 40.40 -24.45 -3.58
CA GLY A 152 41.08 -25.72 -3.83
C GLY A 152 40.42 -26.55 -4.93
N THR A 153 40.92 -27.77 -5.08
CA THR A 153 40.41 -28.77 -6.01
C THR A 153 40.18 -30.09 -5.28
N MET A 154 39.02 -30.72 -5.55
CA MET A 154 38.74 -32.07 -5.09
C MET A 154 39.58 -33.07 -5.90
N VAL A 155 40.53 -33.73 -5.26
CA VAL A 155 41.38 -34.77 -5.88
C VAL A 155 40.70 -36.14 -5.80
N LEU A 156 40.05 -36.42 -4.68
CA LEU A 156 39.31 -37.68 -4.43
C LEU A 156 38.12 -37.39 -3.53
N GLY A 157 36.96 -37.96 -3.87
CA GLY A 157 35.72 -37.84 -3.08
C GLY A 157 34.57 -37.29 -3.89
N ASP A 158 33.46 -37.04 -3.21
CA ASP A 158 32.24 -36.45 -3.79
C ASP A 158 32.07 -35.01 -3.28
N PRO A 159 32.11 -33.98 -4.14
CA PRO A 159 31.90 -32.60 -3.73
C PRO A 159 30.57 -32.35 -3.02
N GLN A 160 29.52 -33.11 -3.35
CA GLN A 160 28.21 -33.02 -2.72
C GLN A 160 28.13 -33.78 -1.39
N GLY A 161 29.13 -34.59 -1.08
CA GLY A 161 29.26 -35.25 0.20
C GLY A 161 29.43 -34.24 1.34
N VAL A 162 29.03 -34.63 2.56
CA VAL A 162 29.16 -33.81 3.78
C VAL A 162 30.10 -34.39 4.77
N VAL A 163 30.74 -33.54 5.57
CA VAL A 163 31.56 -33.96 6.72
C VAL A 163 30.65 -34.68 7.72
N LYS A 164 30.95 -35.97 8.01
CA LYS A 164 30.12 -36.84 8.86
C LYS A 164 30.51 -36.76 10.34
N GLN A 165 31.81 -36.66 10.62
CA GLN A 165 32.37 -36.63 11.99
C GLN A 165 33.78 -36.06 11.98
N GLY A 166 34.37 -35.84 13.15
CA GLY A 166 35.77 -35.53 13.37
C GLY A 166 36.06 -34.04 13.58
N ASN A 167 37.25 -33.83 14.11
CA ASN A 167 37.80 -32.51 14.40
C ASN A 167 38.77 -32.07 13.31
N ILE A 168 39.08 -30.79 13.27
CA ILE A 168 40.13 -30.25 12.41
C ILE A 168 41.46 -30.43 13.15
N ARG A 169 42.44 -31.12 12.53
CA ARG A 169 43.79 -31.29 13.03
C ARG A 169 44.82 -30.80 12.02
N VAL A 170 45.90 -30.22 12.52
CA VAL A 170 47.02 -29.79 11.71
C VAL A 170 48.20 -30.67 11.97
N GLY A 171 48.67 -31.38 10.95
CA GLY A 171 49.82 -32.29 11.07
C GLY A 171 51.14 -31.53 11.00
N THR A 172 51.95 -31.64 12.04
CA THR A 172 53.27 -31.01 12.14
C THR A 172 54.39 -32.00 11.89
N SER A 173 54.42 -33.13 12.60
CA SER A 173 55.37 -34.24 12.40
C SER A 173 54.63 -35.57 12.41
N ALA A 174 55.21 -36.59 11.81
CA ALA A 174 54.62 -37.92 11.74
C ALA A 174 54.31 -38.50 13.14
N SER A 175 55.24 -38.36 14.07
CA SER A 175 55.09 -38.85 15.48
C SER A 175 53.95 -38.10 16.19
N ALA A 176 53.90 -36.78 16.09
CA ALA A 176 52.83 -36.01 16.72
C ALA A 176 51.46 -36.32 16.10
N LEU A 177 51.41 -36.47 14.76
CA LEU A 177 50.20 -36.74 14.02
C LEU A 177 49.59 -38.08 14.40
N SER A 178 50.43 -39.15 14.55
CA SER A 178 49.97 -40.48 14.96
C SER A 178 49.33 -40.51 16.36
N GLU A 179 49.67 -39.56 17.23
CA GLU A 179 49.11 -39.46 18.59
C GLU A 179 47.79 -38.70 18.67
N ILE A 180 47.55 -37.77 17.73
CA ILE A 180 46.41 -36.82 17.81
C ILE A 180 45.27 -37.11 16.82
N VAL A 181 45.48 -37.96 15.80
CA VAL A 181 44.46 -38.26 14.78
C VAL A 181 43.48 -39.30 15.32
N ASP A 182 42.22 -38.91 15.33
CA ASP A 182 41.11 -39.81 15.57
C ASP A 182 40.40 -40.17 14.26
N ALA A 183 39.73 -41.33 14.23
CA ALA A 183 38.96 -41.75 13.06
C ALA A 183 37.85 -40.73 12.74
N GLY A 184 37.80 -40.28 11.50
CA GLY A 184 36.85 -39.29 11.01
C GLY A 184 37.39 -37.86 11.02
N ASP A 185 38.56 -37.58 11.58
CA ASP A 185 39.14 -36.23 11.61
C ASP A 185 39.44 -35.68 10.20
N ILE A 186 39.42 -34.36 10.10
CA ILE A 186 39.84 -33.59 8.89
C ILE A 186 41.28 -33.16 9.15
N ILE A 187 42.22 -33.69 8.37
CA ILE A 187 43.65 -33.47 8.59
C ILE A 187 44.22 -32.52 7.56
N VAL A 188 44.83 -31.43 8.01
CA VAL A 188 45.54 -30.46 7.18
C VAL A 188 47.04 -30.76 7.24
N VAL A 189 47.65 -31.05 6.10
CA VAL A 189 49.10 -31.33 5.96
C VAL A 189 49.64 -30.62 4.73
N ALA A 190 50.99 -30.55 4.68
CA ALA A 190 51.72 -30.12 3.48
C ALA A 190 52.30 -31.34 2.70
N GLY A 191 53.39 -31.15 1.97
CA GLY A 191 53.99 -32.12 1.05
C GLY A 191 54.74 -33.31 1.68
N ASN A 192 54.68 -33.49 3.01
CA ASN A 192 55.33 -34.63 3.63
C ASN A 192 54.53 -35.91 3.41
N HIS A 193 55.08 -36.85 2.64
CA HIS A 193 54.45 -38.12 2.27
C HIS A 193 54.07 -38.98 3.50
N GLU A 194 54.94 -39.04 4.50
CA GLU A 194 54.71 -39.82 5.73
C GLU A 194 53.51 -39.26 6.51
N ASN A 195 53.39 -37.93 6.63
CA ASN A 195 52.24 -37.29 7.27
C ASN A 195 50.94 -37.57 6.51
N GLN A 196 50.95 -37.52 5.17
CA GLN A 196 49.79 -37.83 4.32
C GLN A 196 49.34 -39.29 4.54
N THR A 197 50.28 -40.22 4.56
CA THR A 197 50.04 -41.67 4.76
C THR A 197 49.46 -41.94 6.16
N ILE A 198 50.07 -41.42 7.22
CA ILE A 198 49.63 -41.59 8.60
C ILE A 198 48.20 -41.04 8.78
N ALA A 199 47.91 -39.88 8.25
CA ALA A 199 46.56 -39.29 8.31
C ALA A 199 45.50 -40.26 7.78
N VAL A 200 45.72 -40.83 6.58
CA VAL A 200 44.79 -41.77 5.97
C VAL A 200 44.73 -43.12 6.68
N GLU A 201 45.88 -43.66 7.14
CA GLU A 201 45.95 -44.93 7.89
C GLU A 201 45.18 -44.88 9.19
N HIS A 202 45.20 -43.75 9.91
CA HIS A 202 44.47 -43.54 11.15
C HIS A 202 43.01 -43.21 10.95
N GLY A 203 42.54 -43.24 9.69
CA GLY A 203 41.09 -43.12 9.39
C GLY A 203 40.56 -41.70 9.27
N ALA A 204 41.39 -40.76 8.85
CA ALA A 204 40.89 -39.42 8.50
C ALA A 204 39.75 -39.49 7.50
N SER A 205 38.69 -38.69 7.69
CA SER A 205 37.57 -38.57 6.75
C SER A 205 37.92 -37.67 5.55
N CYS A 206 38.84 -36.72 5.77
CA CYS A 206 39.32 -35.81 4.72
C CYS A 206 40.76 -35.41 4.96
N LEU A 207 41.58 -35.52 3.92
CA LEU A 207 42.95 -35.04 3.87
C LEU A 207 42.97 -33.74 3.05
N ILE A 208 43.40 -32.63 3.65
CA ILE A 208 43.58 -31.35 2.97
C ILE A 208 45.07 -31.09 2.80
N VAL A 209 45.52 -31.04 1.53
CA VAL A 209 46.92 -30.82 1.21
C VAL A 209 47.14 -29.37 0.80
N SER A 210 47.90 -28.64 1.63
CA SER A 210 48.18 -27.20 1.44
C SER A 210 49.33 -26.94 0.48
N CYS A 211 49.43 -25.69 -0.03
CA CYS A 211 50.50 -25.20 -0.90
C CYS A 211 50.61 -25.95 -2.24
N ASP A 212 49.52 -26.51 -2.75
CA ASP A 212 49.51 -27.36 -3.97
C ASP A 212 50.61 -28.43 -3.93
N ALA A 213 50.92 -28.92 -2.72
CA ALA A 213 51.98 -29.89 -2.51
C ALA A 213 51.64 -31.22 -3.21
N PRO A 214 52.65 -31.99 -3.67
CA PRO A 214 52.44 -33.24 -4.39
C PRO A 214 51.77 -34.30 -3.50
N ILE A 215 50.86 -35.05 -4.10
CA ILE A 215 50.16 -36.19 -3.48
C ILE A 215 50.58 -37.42 -4.30
N ALA A 216 51.24 -38.37 -3.62
CA ALA A 216 51.69 -39.57 -4.29
C ALA A 216 50.54 -40.54 -4.59
N GLN A 217 50.67 -41.35 -5.64
CA GLN A 217 49.60 -42.25 -6.08
C GLN A 217 49.23 -43.29 -5.04
N ASP A 218 50.17 -43.79 -4.26
CA ASP A 218 49.93 -44.73 -3.17
C ASP A 218 49.09 -44.15 -2.05
N VAL A 219 49.22 -42.83 -1.75
CA VAL A 219 48.34 -42.11 -0.80
C VAL A 219 46.93 -42.02 -1.36
N ILE A 220 46.77 -41.71 -2.64
CA ILE A 220 45.46 -41.65 -3.30
C ILE A 220 44.77 -43.03 -3.28
N ASP A 221 45.53 -44.08 -3.60
CA ASP A 221 45.03 -45.46 -3.60
C ASP A 221 44.62 -45.94 -2.20
N LEU A 222 45.39 -45.54 -1.18
CA LEU A 222 45.09 -45.80 0.22
C LEU A 222 43.82 -45.02 0.67
N ALA A 223 43.72 -43.74 0.34
CA ALA A 223 42.58 -42.91 0.66
C ALA A 223 41.29 -43.45 0.05
N LYS A 224 41.36 -43.94 -1.20
CA LYS A 224 40.23 -44.59 -1.87
C LYS A 224 39.74 -45.86 -1.14
N LYS A 225 40.68 -46.66 -0.61
CA LYS A 225 40.33 -47.87 0.19
C LYS A 225 39.72 -47.53 1.53
N ARG A 226 40.04 -46.37 2.09
CA ARG A 226 39.63 -45.92 3.43
C ARG A 226 38.45 -44.98 3.43
N ASP A 227 37.85 -44.66 2.26
CA ASP A 227 36.78 -43.68 2.09
C ASP A 227 37.17 -42.27 2.61
N CYS A 228 38.45 -41.90 2.40
CA CYS A 228 39.00 -40.61 2.79
C CYS A 228 38.99 -39.67 1.61
N ALA A 229 38.31 -38.53 1.74
CA ALA A 229 38.33 -37.46 0.70
C ALA A 229 39.71 -36.78 0.66
N ILE A 230 40.13 -36.31 -0.52
CA ILE A 230 41.38 -35.54 -0.67
C ILE A 230 41.07 -34.21 -1.38
N ILE A 231 41.49 -33.10 -0.75
CA ILE A 231 41.37 -31.74 -1.30
C ILE A 231 42.78 -31.15 -1.39
N SER A 232 43.18 -30.63 -2.54
CA SER A 232 44.40 -29.83 -2.73
C SER A 232 44.05 -28.34 -2.77
N THR A 233 44.88 -27.49 -2.17
CA THR A 233 44.69 -26.04 -2.16
C THR A 233 46.02 -25.29 -2.25
N PRO A 234 46.08 -24.17 -2.98
CA PRO A 234 47.25 -23.31 -3.07
C PRO A 234 47.56 -22.57 -1.76
N ARG A 235 46.59 -22.50 -0.82
CA ARG A 235 46.74 -21.80 0.46
C ARG A 235 47.71 -22.50 1.37
N ASP A 236 48.40 -21.73 2.21
CA ASP A 236 49.25 -22.30 3.24
C ASP A 236 48.44 -22.94 4.40
N THR A 237 49.11 -23.72 5.23
CA THR A 237 48.47 -24.48 6.30
C THR A 237 47.77 -23.59 7.34
N PHE A 238 48.30 -22.40 7.61
CA PHE A 238 47.68 -21.45 8.53
C PHE A 238 46.40 -20.83 7.96
N GLU A 239 46.44 -20.42 6.69
CA GLU A 239 45.25 -19.92 5.98
C GLU A 239 44.16 -20.99 5.93
N VAL A 240 44.52 -22.24 5.59
CA VAL A 240 43.58 -23.38 5.56
C VAL A 240 42.92 -23.55 6.93
N ALA A 241 43.70 -23.60 7.99
CA ALA A 241 43.17 -23.79 9.34
C ALA A 241 42.20 -22.69 9.76
N ARG A 242 42.48 -21.45 9.38
CA ARG A 242 41.57 -20.30 9.63
C ARG A 242 40.31 -20.34 8.81
N LEU A 243 40.38 -20.70 7.54
CA LEU A 243 39.29 -20.62 6.61
C LEU A 243 38.34 -21.82 6.68
N LEU A 244 38.80 -22.97 7.18
CA LEU A 244 37.96 -24.17 7.26
C LEU A 244 36.65 -23.95 8.01
N ILE A 245 36.64 -23.16 9.07
CA ILE A 245 35.42 -22.85 9.83
C ILE A 245 34.46 -22.00 8.99
N MET A 246 35.02 -21.15 8.16
CA MET A 246 34.22 -20.29 7.28
C MET A 246 33.55 -21.07 6.11
N SER A 247 33.87 -22.36 5.96
CA SER A 247 33.18 -23.25 5.02
C SER A 247 31.82 -23.74 5.50
N MET A 248 31.49 -23.54 6.79
CA MET A 248 30.18 -23.91 7.33
C MET A 248 29.06 -23.20 6.56
N PRO A 249 27.91 -23.88 6.36
CA PRO A 249 26.78 -23.28 5.73
C PRO A 249 26.15 -22.20 6.61
N VAL A 250 25.59 -21.16 5.98
CA VAL A 250 24.96 -19.99 6.62
C VAL A 250 23.86 -20.41 7.61
N ARG A 251 23.10 -21.46 7.32
CA ARG A 251 22.00 -21.96 8.18
C ARG A 251 22.41 -22.26 9.62
N GLU A 252 23.68 -22.53 9.88
CA GLU A 252 24.17 -22.84 11.24
C GLU A 252 24.33 -21.61 12.15
N LYS A 253 24.36 -20.43 11.54
CA LYS A 253 24.64 -19.17 12.27
C LYS A 253 23.64 -18.08 11.96
N MET A 254 22.74 -18.27 11.00
CA MET A 254 21.70 -17.31 10.69
C MET A 254 20.65 -17.22 11.81
N LEU A 255 20.10 -16.04 12.00
CA LEU A 255 18.95 -15.81 12.86
C LEU A 255 17.68 -16.27 12.11
N THR A 256 16.86 -17.12 12.75
CA THR A 256 15.62 -17.67 12.17
C THR A 256 14.37 -17.21 12.91
N ASP A 257 14.50 -16.90 14.20
CA ASP A 257 13.38 -16.54 15.06
C ASP A 257 13.34 -15.04 15.31
N ASP A 258 12.15 -14.51 15.62
CA ASP A 258 11.93 -13.10 16.00
C ASP A 258 12.51 -12.05 15.02
N ILE A 259 12.49 -12.37 13.72
CA ILE A 259 12.94 -11.44 12.69
C ILE A 259 11.91 -10.34 12.50
N LEU A 260 12.24 -9.11 12.93
CA LEU A 260 11.46 -7.94 12.60
C LEU A 260 11.58 -7.65 11.10
N LYS A 261 10.47 -7.78 10.37
CA LYS A 261 10.35 -7.56 8.93
C LYS A 261 9.17 -6.66 8.62
N PHE A 262 9.22 -5.95 7.50
CA PHE A 262 8.18 -5.03 7.08
C PHE A 262 7.61 -5.43 5.73
N SER A 263 6.33 -5.15 5.50
CA SER A 263 5.74 -5.19 4.17
C SER A 263 6.15 -3.94 3.38
N VAL A 264 6.24 -4.06 2.05
CA VAL A 264 6.41 -2.90 1.15
C VAL A 264 5.33 -1.82 1.36
N ASN A 265 4.16 -2.19 1.87
CA ASN A 265 3.03 -1.31 2.14
C ASN A 265 2.98 -0.75 3.58
N THR A 266 3.92 -1.11 4.45
CA THR A 266 3.99 -0.56 5.80
C THR A 266 4.24 0.95 5.74
N ALA A 267 3.48 1.74 6.49
CA ALA A 267 3.68 3.19 6.59
C ALA A 267 5.06 3.50 7.18
N ILE A 268 5.73 4.51 6.63
CA ILE A 268 7.09 4.92 7.06
C ILE A 268 7.14 5.23 8.56
N ASP A 269 6.14 5.92 9.09
CA ASP A 269 6.13 6.34 10.50
C ASP A 269 5.95 5.15 11.45
N ASP A 270 5.20 4.12 11.06
CA ASP A 270 5.07 2.90 11.84
C ASP A 270 6.36 2.09 11.81
N ALA A 271 6.99 1.94 10.64
CA ALA A 271 8.29 1.30 10.53
C ALA A 271 9.35 2.00 11.40
N ARG A 272 9.37 3.35 11.42
CA ARG A 272 10.29 4.11 12.29
C ARG A 272 10.09 3.82 13.77
N LYS A 273 8.83 3.74 14.25
CA LYS A 273 8.53 3.42 15.65
C LYS A 273 9.07 2.05 16.04
N GLU A 274 8.82 1.03 15.19
CA GLU A 274 9.29 -0.33 15.46
C GLU A 274 10.81 -0.44 15.39
N MET A 275 11.45 0.17 14.39
CA MET A 275 12.91 0.18 14.26
C MET A 275 13.62 0.83 15.46
N THR A 276 13.03 1.89 16.05
CA THR A 276 13.60 2.59 17.21
C THR A 276 13.73 1.66 18.43
N ASN A 277 12.85 0.68 18.56
CA ASN A 277 12.85 -0.29 19.64
C ASN A 277 13.76 -1.51 19.36
N SER A 278 14.32 -1.62 18.15
CA SER A 278 15.18 -2.72 17.73
C SER A 278 16.66 -2.37 17.84
N ARG A 279 17.49 -3.40 18.09
CA ARG A 279 18.96 -3.29 18.05
C ARG A 279 19.55 -3.58 16.67
N HIS A 280 18.71 -4.01 15.73
CA HIS A 280 19.12 -4.32 14.37
C HIS A 280 19.25 -3.02 13.55
N ARG A 281 20.15 -3.05 12.58
CA ARG A 281 20.43 -1.91 11.69
C ARG A 281 19.70 -2.03 10.36
N PHE A 282 19.52 -3.25 9.89
CA PHE A 282 18.85 -3.59 8.63
C PHE A 282 17.67 -4.52 8.91
N PHE A 283 16.60 -4.34 8.14
CA PHE A 283 15.35 -5.06 8.31
C PHE A 283 14.88 -5.56 6.94
N PRO A 284 14.47 -6.84 6.83
CA PRO A 284 13.88 -7.38 5.61
C PRO A 284 12.60 -6.66 5.21
N VAL A 285 12.45 -6.44 3.92
CA VAL A 285 11.23 -5.93 3.31
C VAL A 285 10.62 -7.02 2.44
N ILE A 286 9.34 -7.28 2.64
CA ILE A 286 8.60 -8.37 1.98
C ILE A 286 7.56 -7.78 1.03
N ASN A 287 7.53 -8.30 -0.19
CA ASN A 287 6.52 -7.99 -1.20
C ASN A 287 5.13 -8.52 -0.82
N GLU A 288 4.08 -8.08 -1.50
CA GLU A 288 2.71 -8.54 -1.28
C GLU A 288 2.52 -10.05 -1.55
N ASN A 289 3.32 -10.62 -2.43
CA ASN A 289 3.32 -12.05 -2.76
C ASN A 289 4.18 -12.91 -1.81
N GLY A 290 4.74 -12.35 -0.73
CA GLY A 290 5.55 -13.06 0.25
C GLY A 290 7.06 -13.08 -0.04
N THR A 291 7.50 -12.70 -1.25
CA THR A 291 8.91 -12.73 -1.63
C THR A 291 9.71 -11.58 -1.02
N LEU A 292 11.01 -11.74 -0.89
CA LEU A 292 11.93 -10.71 -0.40
C LEU A 292 12.08 -9.58 -1.42
N ALA A 293 11.78 -8.33 -1.02
CA ALA A 293 12.06 -7.13 -1.81
C ALA A 293 13.49 -6.60 -1.60
N GLY A 294 14.07 -6.83 -0.43
CA GLY A 294 15.39 -6.35 -0.06
C GLY A 294 15.51 -5.99 1.41
N LEU A 295 16.41 -5.09 1.73
CA LEU A 295 16.68 -4.59 3.08
C LEU A 295 16.38 -3.10 3.18
N ILE A 296 15.88 -2.66 4.33
CA ILE A 296 15.71 -1.26 4.67
C ILE A 296 16.43 -0.93 5.98
N SER A 297 16.92 0.30 6.09
CA SER A 297 17.57 0.82 7.30
C SER A 297 16.91 2.11 7.77
N GLY A 298 17.15 2.51 9.03
CA GLY A 298 16.63 3.77 9.55
C GLY A 298 17.00 5.00 8.69
N PRO A 299 18.25 5.17 8.23
CA PRO A 299 18.60 6.21 7.27
C PRO A 299 17.83 6.15 5.95
N GLY A 300 17.51 4.95 5.44
CA GLY A 300 16.73 4.76 4.22
C GLY A 300 15.30 5.30 4.30
N LEU A 301 14.77 5.46 5.53
CA LEU A 301 13.44 6.02 5.77
C LEU A 301 13.42 7.55 5.89
N LEU A 302 14.57 8.25 5.89
CA LEU A 302 14.61 9.70 6.19
C LEU A 302 13.97 10.55 5.10
N ASN A 303 14.13 10.17 3.83
CA ASN A 303 13.67 10.92 2.69
C ASN A 303 12.82 10.05 1.74
N PRO A 304 11.64 9.59 2.17
CA PRO A 304 10.76 8.82 1.30
C PRO A 304 10.25 9.69 0.15
N ARG A 305 9.98 9.08 -0.99
CA ARG A 305 9.34 9.76 -2.10
C ARG A 305 7.90 10.06 -1.74
N LYS A 306 7.51 11.35 -1.76
CA LYS A 306 6.12 11.74 -1.56
C LYS A 306 5.27 11.29 -2.76
N LYS A 307 4.05 10.83 -2.51
CA LYS A 307 3.07 10.56 -3.56
C LYS A 307 2.56 11.89 -4.12
N HIS A 308 2.50 12.00 -5.43
CA HIS A 308 1.94 13.17 -6.11
C HIS A 308 0.43 13.01 -6.23
N VAL A 309 -0.31 14.03 -5.85
CA VAL A 309 -1.77 14.04 -5.89
C VAL A 309 -2.31 15.30 -6.54
N ILE A 310 -3.39 15.15 -7.29
CA ILE A 310 -4.26 16.24 -7.75
C ILE A 310 -5.61 16.00 -7.09
N LEU A 311 -6.17 17.03 -6.47
CA LEU A 311 -7.47 16.96 -5.83
C LEU A 311 -8.54 17.51 -6.78
N VAL A 312 -9.63 16.77 -6.92
CA VAL A 312 -10.81 17.21 -7.66
C VAL A 312 -12.03 17.14 -6.75
N ASP A 313 -12.95 18.10 -6.91
CA ASP A 313 -14.23 18.15 -6.23
C ASP A 313 -14.15 18.25 -4.68
N HIS A 314 -13.02 18.65 -4.15
CA HIS A 314 -12.86 19.01 -2.74
C HIS A 314 -11.57 19.76 -2.49
N ASN A 315 -11.55 20.59 -1.44
CA ASN A 315 -10.35 21.28 -0.96
C ASN A 315 -10.32 21.36 0.59
N GLU A 316 -10.94 20.40 1.29
CA GLU A 316 -10.93 20.30 2.74
C GLU A 316 -10.25 19.00 3.19
N ARG A 317 -9.35 19.05 4.19
CA ARG A 317 -8.63 17.87 4.73
C ARG A 317 -9.57 16.78 5.24
N THR A 318 -10.68 17.17 5.86
CA THR A 318 -11.67 16.26 6.42
C THR A 318 -12.40 15.43 5.37
N GLN A 319 -12.33 15.85 4.11
CA GLN A 319 -12.93 15.16 2.97
C GLN A 319 -11.88 14.44 2.12
N ALA A 320 -10.61 14.63 2.39
CA ALA A 320 -9.53 14.07 1.60
C ALA A 320 -9.11 12.66 2.06
N VAL A 321 -8.45 11.94 1.16
CA VAL A 321 -7.80 10.66 1.46
C VAL A 321 -6.80 10.81 2.62
N ASP A 322 -6.65 9.76 3.42
CA ASP A 322 -5.71 9.74 4.54
C ASP A 322 -4.27 9.99 4.11
N GLY A 323 -3.50 10.71 4.95
CA GLY A 323 -2.08 11.02 4.72
C GLY A 323 -1.81 12.18 3.75
N LEU A 324 -2.83 12.98 3.39
CA LEU A 324 -2.67 14.09 2.45
C LEU A 324 -1.59 15.11 2.86
N GLU A 325 -1.39 15.32 4.16
CA GLU A 325 -0.35 16.20 4.70
C GLU A 325 1.09 15.72 4.43
N GLN A 326 1.24 14.44 4.12
CA GLN A 326 2.53 13.83 3.77
C GLN A 326 2.73 13.69 2.25
N ALA A 327 1.69 13.91 1.45
CA ALA A 327 1.75 13.89 -0.01
C ALA A 327 2.24 15.23 -0.57
N GLU A 328 2.48 15.25 -1.87
CA GLU A 328 2.74 16.48 -2.64
C GLU A 328 1.52 16.79 -3.49
N ILE A 329 0.78 17.83 -3.09
CA ILE A 329 -0.37 18.32 -3.85
C ILE A 329 0.16 19.13 -5.02
N MET A 330 -0.19 18.73 -6.24
CA MET A 330 0.23 19.37 -7.48
C MET A 330 -0.78 20.42 -7.96
N GLU A 331 -2.07 20.07 -7.88
CA GLU A 331 -3.16 20.89 -8.36
C GLU A 331 -4.43 20.62 -7.54
N ILE A 332 -5.34 21.62 -7.51
CA ILE A 332 -6.70 21.47 -6.97
C ILE A 332 -7.67 22.06 -8.00
N VAL A 333 -8.70 21.29 -8.37
CA VAL A 333 -9.81 21.74 -9.24
C VAL A 333 -11.13 21.49 -8.52
N ASP A 334 -11.83 22.56 -8.15
CA ASP A 334 -12.98 22.46 -7.24
C ASP A 334 -14.01 23.57 -7.48
N HIS A 335 -15.27 23.31 -7.12
CA HIS A 335 -16.37 24.26 -7.17
C HIS A 335 -16.94 24.63 -5.79
N HIS A 336 -16.38 24.03 -4.74
CA HIS A 336 -16.79 24.26 -3.35
C HIS A 336 -16.21 25.56 -2.77
N ARG A 337 -16.66 25.93 -1.57
CA ARG A 337 -16.00 26.98 -0.78
C ARG A 337 -14.55 26.60 -0.52
N ILE A 338 -13.68 27.62 -0.40
CA ILE A 338 -12.28 27.38 -0.07
C ILE A 338 -12.19 26.85 1.37
N GLY A 339 -11.57 25.69 1.52
CA GLY A 339 -11.33 25.02 2.79
C GLY A 339 -9.94 25.31 3.39
N SER A 340 -9.43 24.37 4.17
CA SER A 340 -8.23 24.53 5.00
C SER A 340 -7.01 23.73 4.51
N ILE A 341 -6.87 23.47 3.21
CA ILE A 341 -5.68 22.78 2.68
C ILE A 341 -4.52 23.79 2.57
N GLU A 342 -3.39 23.41 3.19
CA GLU A 342 -2.13 24.13 3.10
C GLU A 342 -1.15 23.32 2.24
N THR A 343 -0.36 24.00 1.41
CA THR A 343 0.65 23.39 0.54
C THR A 343 2.03 23.98 0.81
N SER A 344 3.08 23.15 0.73
CA SER A 344 4.46 23.60 0.93
C SER A 344 5.00 24.37 -0.27
N ASN A 345 4.47 24.10 -1.47
CA ASN A 345 4.88 24.73 -2.72
C ASN A 345 3.70 25.47 -3.36
N PRO A 346 3.93 26.48 -4.21
CA PRO A 346 2.91 27.07 -5.06
C PRO A 346 2.30 25.97 -5.98
N ILE A 347 0.98 25.95 -6.07
CA ILE A 347 0.23 24.99 -6.89
C ILE A 347 -0.76 25.70 -7.81
N THR A 348 -1.26 25.00 -8.83
CA THR A 348 -2.43 25.46 -9.55
C THR A 348 -3.67 25.18 -8.70
N PHE A 349 -4.39 26.23 -8.32
CA PHE A 349 -5.67 26.12 -7.61
C PHE A 349 -6.76 26.78 -8.43
N ARG A 350 -7.60 25.98 -9.08
CA ARG A 350 -8.74 26.45 -9.87
C ARG A 350 -10.04 26.18 -9.13
N ASN A 351 -10.56 27.21 -8.49
CA ASN A 351 -11.85 27.18 -7.82
C ASN A 351 -12.80 28.14 -8.55
N VAL A 352 -13.96 27.62 -9.01
CA VAL A 352 -14.95 28.39 -9.77
C VAL A 352 -16.34 28.12 -9.21
N PRO A 353 -17.15 29.15 -8.92
CA PRO A 353 -18.50 28.99 -8.37
C PRO A 353 -19.51 28.56 -9.49
N VAL A 354 -19.45 27.27 -9.83
CA VAL A 354 -20.37 26.58 -10.77
C VAL A 354 -21.07 25.43 -10.04
N GLY A 355 -21.96 24.72 -10.71
CA GLY A 355 -22.76 23.66 -10.14
C GLY A 355 -21.96 22.35 -9.93
N CYS A 356 -20.88 22.11 -10.69
CA CYS A 356 -20.17 20.84 -10.75
C CYS A 356 -18.72 21.05 -11.18
N THR A 357 -17.78 20.24 -10.64
CA THR A 357 -16.36 20.29 -11.01
C THR A 357 -16.14 19.92 -12.48
N CYS A 358 -16.93 18.99 -13.03
CA CYS A 358 -16.85 18.64 -14.44
C CYS A 358 -17.15 19.81 -15.38
N THR A 359 -17.91 20.83 -14.96
CA THR A 359 -18.07 22.07 -15.72
C THR A 359 -16.77 22.85 -15.86
N ILE A 360 -15.95 22.84 -14.82
CA ILE A 360 -14.60 23.45 -14.84
C ILE A 360 -13.69 22.66 -15.79
N ILE A 361 -13.72 21.34 -15.69
CA ILE A 361 -12.90 20.43 -16.51
C ILE A 361 -13.29 20.59 -17.99
N TYR A 362 -14.59 20.67 -18.32
CA TYR A 362 -15.07 20.99 -19.67
C TYR A 362 -14.42 22.27 -20.21
N GLY A 363 -14.37 23.32 -19.40
CA GLY A 363 -13.67 24.55 -19.75
C GLY A 363 -12.17 24.36 -19.99
N LEU A 364 -11.52 23.51 -19.23
CA LEU A 364 -10.10 23.18 -19.40
C LEU A 364 -9.81 22.45 -20.71
N TYR A 365 -10.68 21.53 -21.16
CA TYR A 365 -10.55 20.90 -22.49
C TYR A 365 -10.51 21.96 -23.60
N HIS A 366 -11.39 22.97 -23.54
CA HIS A 366 -11.38 24.06 -24.48
C HIS A 366 -10.14 24.96 -24.36
N GLU A 367 -9.72 25.26 -23.14
CA GLU A 367 -8.54 26.07 -22.86
C GLU A 367 -7.26 25.45 -23.46
N TYR A 368 -7.13 24.12 -23.35
CA TYR A 368 -6.00 23.36 -23.91
C TYR A 368 -6.20 22.92 -25.37
N GLY A 369 -7.38 23.12 -25.96
CA GLY A 369 -7.67 22.73 -27.33
C GLY A 369 -7.71 21.21 -27.56
N ILE A 370 -8.07 20.44 -26.54
CA ILE A 370 -8.17 18.98 -26.59
C ILE A 370 -9.60 18.58 -26.93
N GLU A 371 -9.76 17.70 -27.92
CA GLU A 371 -11.05 17.13 -28.30
C GLU A 371 -11.58 16.20 -27.20
N ILE A 372 -12.87 16.29 -26.89
CA ILE A 372 -13.53 15.48 -25.86
C ILE A 372 -14.06 14.19 -26.49
N PRO A 373 -13.55 13.00 -26.12
CA PRO A 373 -14.13 11.74 -26.59
C PRO A 373 -15.56 11.52 -26.09
N LYS A 374 -16.36 10.78 -26.86
CA LYS A 374 -17.76 10.50 -26.53
C LYS A 374 -17.99 9.97 -25.11
N ASN A 375 -17.21 9.00 -24.72
CA ASN A 375 -17.34 8.37 -23.40
C ASN A 375 -16.93 9.32 -22.25
N ILE A 376 -15.90 10.15 -22.45
CA ILE A 376 -15.52 11.21 -21.49
C ILE A 376 -16.60 12.29 -21.44
N ALA A 377 -17.17 12.68 -22.57
CA ALA A 377 -18.29 13.62 -22.59
C ALA A 377 -19.49 13.10 -21.80
N GLY A 378 -19.79 11.81 -21.91
CA GLY A 378 -20.82 11.15 -21.12
C GLY A 378 -20.56 11.19 -19.62
N LEU A 379 -19.33 10.93 -19.16
CA LEU A 379 -18.97 11.06 -17.75
C LEU A 379 -19.16 12.48 -17.23
N MET A 380 -18.65 13.48 -17.95
CA MET A 380 -18.80 14.89 -17.55
C MET A 380 -20.26 15.34 -17.57
N LEU A 381 -21.05 14.89 -18.54
CA LEU A 381 -22.48 15.13 -18.56
C LEU A 381 -23.18 14.59 -17.33
N SER A 382 -22.90 13.33 -17.00
CA SER A 382 -23.48 12.64 -15.83
C SER A 382 -23.20 13.37 -14.52
N ALA A 383 -21.95 13.80 -14.32
CA ALA A 383 -21.55 14.59 -13.16
C ALA A 383 -22.35 15.91 -13.08
N ILE A 384 -22.45 16.65 -14.19
CA ILE A 384 -23.19 17.92 -14.23
C ILE A 384 -24.67 17.68 -13.94
N LEU A 385 -25.29 16.65 -14.52
CA LEU A 385 -26.70 16.33 -14.27
C LEU A 385 -26.94 15.90 -12.81
N SER A 386 -26.05 15.12 -12.23
CA SER A 386 -26.11 14.70 -10.82
C SER A 386 -26.10 15.91 -9.88
N ASP A 387 -25.06 16.74 -9.92
CA ASP A 387 -24.85 17.86 -9.01
C ASP A 387 -25.86 18.99 -9.19
N THR A 388 -26.34 19.17 -10.40
CA THR A 388 -27.32 20.22 -10.73
C THR A 388 -28.75 19.71 -10.70
N LEU A 389 -29.01 18.46 -10.35
CA LEU A 389 -30.33 17.84 -10.40
C LEU A 389 -30.98 18.05 -11.77
N ALA A 390 -30.30 17.67 -12.84
CA ALA A 390 -30.70 17.92 -14.22
C ALA A 390 -31.06 19.40 -14.44
N PHE A 391 -30.15 20.31 -14.05
CA PHE A 391 -30.26 21.79 -14.13
C PHE A 391 -31.35 22.45 -13.26
N ARG A 392 -31.93 21.71 -12.30
CA ARG A 392 -33.01 22.21 -11.43
C ARG A 392 -32.52 22.69 -10.06
N SER A 393 -31.27 22.36 -9.70
CA SER A 393 -30.69 22.80 -8.43
C SER A 393 -30.39 24.31 -8.41
N PRO A 394 -30.59 25.00 -7.28
CA PRO A 394 -30.16 26.39 -7.12
C PRO A 394 -28.63 26.57 -7.17
N THR A 395 -27.86 25.48 -7.19
CA THR A 395 -26.41 25.48 -7.42
C THR A 395 -26.06 25.61 -8.90
N CYS A 396 -27.01 25.24 -9.80
CA CYS A 396 -26.82 25.27 -11.25
C CYS A 396 -26.59 26.70 -11.74
N THR A 397 -25.62 26.85 -12.65
CA THR A 397 -25.30 28.10 -13.31
C THR A 397 -25.51 27.96 -14.82
N GLU A 398 -25.55 29.10 -15.54
CA GLU A 398 -25.62 29.09 -17.00
C GLU A 398 -24.45 28.33 -17.65
N ARG A 399 -23.28 28.33 -16.99
CA ARG A 399 -22.11 27.58 -17.46
C ARG A 399 -22.34 26.06 -17.44
N ASP A 400 -23.01 25.55 -16.40
CA ASP A 400 -23.36 24.13 -16.28
C ASP A 400 -24.36 23.72 -17.38
N ILE A 401 -25.36 24.56 -17.64
CA ILE A 401 -26.36 24.33 -18.70
C ILE A 401 -25.71 24.28 -20.08
N VAL A 402 -24.82 25.25 -20.38
CA VAL A 402 -24.12 25.30 -21.67
C VAL A 402 -23.20 24.08 -21.83
N ALA A 403 -22.41 23.76 -20.80
CA ALA A 403 -21.50 22.61 -20.81
C ALA A 403 -22.28 21.29 -20.97
N GLY A 404 -23.32 21.09 -20.16
CA GLY A 404 -24.14 19.88 -20.22
C GLY A 404 -24.81 19.66 -21.57
N LYS A 405 -25.41 20.70 -22.18
CA LYS A 405 -25.99 20.61 -23.52
C LYS A 405 -24.96 20.23 -24.59
N LYS A 406 -23.76 20.82 -24.53
CA LYS A 406 -22.68 20.49 -25.48
C LYS A 406 -22.15 19.09 -25.30
N LEU A 407 -22.01 18.65 -24.07
CA LEU A 407 -21.56 17.28 -23.74
C LEU A 407 -22.60 16.25 -24.20
N ALA A 408 -23.91 16.54 -24.04
CA ALA A 408 -25.00 15.69 -24.54
C ALA A 408 -24.96 15.57 -26.08
N GLU A 409 -24.71 16.67 -26.80
CA GLU A 409 -24.51 16.64 -28.27
C GLU A 409 -23.30 15.73 -28.64
N ILE A 410 -22.20 15.79 -27.90
CA ILE A 410 -20.97 14.99 -28.17
C ILE A 410 -21.21 13.51 -27.89
N CYS A 411 -21.77 13.15 -26.73
CA CYS A 411 -22.00 11.76 -26.37
C CYS A 411 -23.22 11.15 -27.07
N GLY A 412 -24.17 11.99 -27.53
CA GLY A 412 -25.37 11.56 -28.26
C GLY A 412 -26.51 11.13 -27.34
N GLU A 413 -26.53 11.61 -26.09
CA GLU A 413 -27.56 11.31 -25.09
C GLU A 413 -28.67 12.39 -25.11
N ASP A 414 -29.91 11.94 -24.91
CA ASP A 414 -31.03 12.85 -24.60
C ASP A 414 -31.03 13.12 -23.09
N ILE A 415 -30.90 14.39 -22.71
CA ILE A 415 -30.71 14.81 -21.32
C ILE A 415 -31.84 14.34 -20.41
N ASP A 416 -33.10 14.45 -20.84
CA ASP A 416 -34.23 14.10 -19.98
C ASP A 416 -34.34 12.59 -19.79
N THR A 417 -34.21 11.81 -20.87
CA THR A 417 -34.25 10.35 -20.82
C THR A 417 -33.04 9.77 -20.04
N TYR A 418 -31.84 10.28 -20.31
CA TYR A 418 -30.64 9.80 -19.67
C TYR A 418 -30.60 10.12 -18.16
N SER A 419 -30.98 11.38 -17.79
CA SER A 419 -31.02 11.76 -16.37
C SER A 419 -32.03 10.93 -15.58
N GLU A 420 -33.19 10.58 -16.18
CA GLU A 420 -34.16 9.71 -15.53
C GLU A 420 -33.59 8.32 -15.24
N GLN A 421 -32.91 7.70 -16.22
CA GLN A 421 -32.23 6.40 -16.03
C GLN A 421 -31.15 6.45 -14.96
N MET A 422 -30.32 7.50 -14.95
CA MET A 422 -29.23 7.70 -14.01
C MET A 422 -29.74 7.86 -12.56
N PHE A 423 -30.73 8.72 -12.35
CA PHE A 423 -31.31 8.91 -11.02
C PHE A 423 -32.09 7.70 -10.54
N ASP A 424 -32.83 7.00 -11.41
CA ASP A 424 -33.51 5.75 -11.03
C ASP A 424 -32.53 4.66 -10.64
N ALA A 425 -31.38 4.55 -11.33
CA ALA A 425 -30.31 3.63 -10.92
C ALA A 425 -29.73 3.99 -9.53
N GLY A 426 -29.56 5.28 -9.26
CA GLY A 426 -29.12 5.78 -7.95
C GLY A 426 -30.13 5.50 -6.83
N ALA A 427 -31.42 5.59 -7.16
CA ALA A 427 -32.55 5.39 -6.23
C ALA A 427 -32.94 3.91 -6.05
N ASP A 428 -32.30 2.97 -6.77
CA ASP A 428 -32.60 1.54 -6.63
C ASP A 428 -32.24 1.04 -5.21
N LEU A 429 -33.25 0.51 -4.50
CA LEU A 429 -33.15 0.02 -3.13
C LEU A 429 -32.94 -1.49 -3.03
N THR A 430 -32.85 -2.20 -4.15
CA THR A 430 -32.74 -3.67 -4.18
C THR A 430 -31.53 -4.15 -3.36
N GLY A 431 -31.81 -4.94 -2.32
CA GLY A 431 -30.80 -5.54 -1.43
C GLY A 431 -30.14 -4.55 -0.45
N ARG A 432 -30.63 -3.30 -0.33
CA ARG A 432 -30.12 -2.34 0.66
C ARG A 432 -30.91 -2.38 1.97
N THR A 433 -30.21 -2.18 3.08
CA THR A 433 -30.81 -1.95 4.38
C THR A 433 -31.22 -0.48 4.54
N ALA A 434 -32.13 -0.20 5.51
CA ALA A 434 -32.49 1.17 5.86
C ALA A 434 -31.29 2.03 6.27
N GLU A 435 -30.34 1.43 6.99
CA GLU A 435 -29.08 2.06 7.41
C GLU A 435 -28.20 2.47 6.23
N GLU A 436 -28.02 1.59 5.26
CA GLU A 436 -27.22 1.89 4.06
C GLU A 436 -27.85 2.97 3.17
N VAL A 437 -29.19 3.02 3.09
CA VAL A 437 -29.89 4.06 2.34
C VAL A 437 -29.82 5.39 3.08
N PHE A 438 -30.03 5.37 4.39
CA PHE A 438 -29.98 6.56 5.24
C PHE A 438 -28.60 7.24 5.19
N HIS A 439 -27.50 6.46 5.31
CA HIS A 439 -26.14 6.98 5.30
C HIS A 439 -25.55 7.22 3.90
N GLY A 440 -26.27 6.90 2.85
CA GLY A 440 -25.79 7.05 1.45
C GLY A 440 -25.39 8.49 1.08
N ASP A 441 -26.18 9.49 1.49
CA ASP A 441 -25.81 10.93 1.45
C ASP A 441 -26.29 11.61 2.73
N TYR A 442 -25.52 11.41 3.80
CA TYR A 442 -25.82 11.90 5.13
C TYR A 442 -24.68 12.73 5.69
N LYS A 443 -24.99 13.85 6.35
CA LYS A 443 -23.99 14.72 6.99
C LYS A 443 -24.50 15.24 8.32
N VAL A 444 -23.58 15.33 9.30
CA VAL A 444 -23.82 15.91 10.63
C VAL A 444 -23.35 17.36 10.66
N PHE A 445 -24.16 18.21 11.25
CA PHE A 445 -23.92 19.65 11.40
C PHE A 445 -24.04 20.06 12.88
N SER A 446 -23.49 21.23 13.22
CA SER A 446 -23.61 21.80 14.56
C SER A 446 -23.82 23.30 14.50
N ARG A 447 -24.80 23.80 15.26
CA ARG A 447 -25.03 25.24 15.44
C ARG A 447 -25.73 25.54 16.76
N GLY A 448 -25.38 26.64 17.43
CA GLY A 448 -25.97 27.03 18.69
C GLY A 448 -25.79 25.97 19.81
N GLY A 449 -24.72 25.19 19.78
CA GLY A 449 -24.49 24.09 20.74
C GLY A 449 -25.28 22.81 20.45
N VAL A 450 -26.11 22.79 19.40
CA VAL A 450 -26.94 21.64 19.00
C VAL A 450 -26.32 20.95 17.78
N LYS A 451 -26.17 19.63 17.87
CA LYS A 451 -25.79 18.78 16.73
C LYS A 451 -27.06 18.24 16.08
N PHE A 452 -27.06 18.11 14.75
CA PHE A 452 -28.15 17.50 14.01
C PHE A 452 -27.66 16.83 12.73
N GLY A 453 -28.34 15.77 12.32
CA GLY A 453 -28.04 15.04 11.10
C GLY A 453 -29.01 15.40 9.98
N VAL A 454 -28.55 15.49 8.73
CA VAL A 454 -29.38 15.68 7.54
C VAL A 454 -28.97 14.71 6.44
N GLY A 455 -29.87 13.75 6.14
CA GLY A 455 -29.78 12.86 5.01
C GLY A 455 -30.56 13.39 3.80
N GLN A 456 -30.20 12.92 2.60
CA GLN A 456 -30.89 13.32 1.36
C GLN A 456 -30.94 12.15 0.37
N GLY A 457 -32.10 11.95 -0.25
CA GLY A 457 -32.32 11.13 -1.43
C GLY A 457 -33.02 11.96 -2.52
N SER A 458 -32.58 11.81 -3.77
CA SER A 458 -33.18 12.47 -4.95
C SER A 458 -33.86 11.43 -5.82
N PHE A 459 -35.11 11.70 -6.24
CA PHE A 459 -35.95 10.74 -6.91
C PHE A 459 -36.59 11.40 -8.14
N MET A 460 -36.69 10.66 -9.24
CA MET A 460 -37.35 11.08 -10.47
C MET A 460 -38.78 10.54 -10.58
N THR A 461 -39.10 9.48 -9.81
CA THR A 461 -40.42 8.86 -9.80
C THR A 461 -41.01 8.83 -8.39
N GLU A 462 -42.34 8.97 -8.29
CA GLU A 462 -43.05 8.89 -7.03
C GLU A 462 -42.91 7.49 -6.38
N SER A 463 -42.82 6.43 -7.21
CA SER A 463 -42.69 5.05 -6.72
C SER A 463 -41.36 4.82 -6.02
N SER A 464 -40.23 5.28 -6.59
CA SER A 464 -38.90 5.14 -5.96
C SER A 464 -38.81 5.99 -4.69
N ARG A 465 -39.39 7.19 -4.69
CA ARG A 465 -39.45 8.05 -3.50
C ARG A 465 -40.24 7.42 -2.35
N LYS A 466 -41.46 6.90 -2.61
CA LYS A 466 -42.27 6.23 -1.58
C LYS A 466 -41.60 4.97 -1.03
N ALA A 467 -40.96 4.16 -1.87
CA ALA A 467 -40.24 2.99 -1.42
C ALA A 467 -39.07 3.37 -0.47
N ALA A 468 -38.36 4.46 -0.75
CA ALA A 468 -37.32 4.98 0.13
C ALA A 468 -37.87 5.51 1.45
N GLU A 469 -39.00 6.19 1.41
CA GLU A 469 -39.70 6.73 2.58
C GLU A 469 -40.16 5.60 3.54
N GLU A 470 -40.77 4.55 2.97
CA GLU A 470 -41.20 3.37 3.75
C GLU A 470 -40.01 2.64 4.39
N LEU A 471 -38.85 2.61 3.73
CA LEU A 471 -37.65 1.96 4.22
C LEU A 471 -36.91 2.79 5.28
N VAL A 472 -36.69 4.08 5.01
CA VAL A 472 -35.87 4.98 5.83
C VAL A 472 -36.66 5.58 7.00
N GLY A 473 -37.97 5.84 6.82
CA GLY A 473 -38.80 6.50 7.83
C GLY A 473 -38.71 5.85 9.21
N PRO A 474 -38.91 4.53 9.35
CA PRO A 474 -38.78 3.84 10.64
C PRO A 474 -37.36 3.87 11.23
N PHE A 475 -36.34 4.09 10.40
CA PHE A 475 -34.94 4.07 10.82
C PHE A 475 -34.47 5.39 11.47
N LEU A 476 -35.15 6.53 11.22
CA LEU A 476 -34.72 7.84 11.72
C LEU A 476 -34.54 7.87 13.25
N GLU A 477 -35.41 7.22 13.98
CA GLU A 477 -35.30 7.13 15.45
C GLU A 477 -34.07 6.35 15.88
N THR A 478 -33.79 5.26 15.19
CA THR A 478 -32.59 4.42 15.45
C THR A 478 -31.32 5.21 15.15
N ALA A 479 -31.26 5.90 14.02
CA ALA A 479 -30.13 6.74 13.64
C ALA A 479 -29.88 7.87 14.66
N ALA A 480 -30.93 8.57 15.10
CA ALA A 480 -30.80 9.63 16.08
C ALA A 480 -30.22 9.10 17.42
N LYS A 481 -30.64 7.92 17.85
CA LYS A 481 -30.18 7.30 19.10
C LYS A 481 -28.75 6.77 19.00
N SER A 482 -28.42 6.09 17.90
CA SER A 482 -27.08 5.50 17.70
C SER A 482 -25.99 6.55 17.55
N GLU A 483 -26.32 7.70 16.98
CA GLU A 483 -25.37 8.81 16.77
C GLU A 483 -25.41 9.88 17.88
N GLU A 484 -26.24 9.66 18.93
CA GLU A 484 -26.43 10.59 20.03
C GLU A 484 -26.85 12.00 19.57
N LEU A 485 -27.71 12.07 18.52
CA LEU A 485 -28.19 13.33 17.95
C LEU A 485 -29.57 13.69 18.48
N PRO A 486 -29.77 14.92 18.98
CA PRO A 486 -31.09 15.39 19.43
C PRO A 486 -32.11 15.52 18.31
N MET A 487 -31.64 15.69 17.05
CA MET A 487 -32.51 15.82 15.89
C MET A 487 -31.85 15.23 14.63
N VAL A 488 -32.66 14.55 13.82
CA VAL A 488 -32.28 14.00 12.53
C VAL A 488 -33.37 14.34 11.51
N PHE A 489 -32.93 14.71 10.31
CA PHE A 489 -33.78 15.07 9.18
C PHE A 489 -33.40 14.23 7.98
N TYR A 490 -34.37 13.83 7.17
CA TYR A 490 -34.12 13.18 5.89
C TYR A 490 -34.98 13.79 4.79
N MET A 491 -34.32 14.22 3.71
CA MET A 491 -34.96 14.86 2.56
C MET A 491 -35.29 13.80 1.49
N PHE A 492 -36.56 13.63 1.18
CA PHE A 492 -37.02 12.87 0.01
C PHE A 492 -37.38 13.86 -1.09
N THR A 493 -36.44 14.16 -1.99
CA THR A 493 -36.57 15.20 -2.97
C THR A 493 -37.10 14.64 -4.29
N ASP A 494 -38.31 15.06 -4.69
CA ASP A 494 -38.80 14.86 -6.07
C ASP A 494 -38.17 15.93 -6.96
N VAL A 495 -37.29 15.50 -7.85
CA VAL A 495 -36.54 16.38 -8.74
C VAL A 495 -37.43 17.01 -9.81
N LYS A 496 -38.46 16.28 -10.29
CA LYS A 496 -39.38 16.78 -11.34
C LYS A 496 -40.30 17.86 -10.83
N SER A 497 -40.93 17.62 -9.69
CA SER A 497 -41.87 18.60 -9.09
C SER A 497 -41.17 19.70 -8.29
N GLN A 498 -39.87 19.54 -8.02
CA GLN A 498 -39.08 20.43 -7.15
C GLN A 498 -39.67 20.55 -5.73
N VAL A 499 -40.09 19.44 -5.15
CA VAL A 499 -40.67 19.37 -3.81
C VAL A 499 -39.87 18.39 -2.99
N THR A 500 -39.53 18.78 -1.76
CA THR A 500 -38.96 17.86 -0.76
C THR A 500 -40.01 17.50 0.28
N GLU A 501 -40.27 16.22 0.47
CA GLU A 501 -40.88 15.71 1.69
C GLU A 501 -39.79 15.42 2.72
N MET A 502 -39.82 16.16 3.81
CA MET A 502 -38.79 16.04 4.84
C MET A 502 -39.34 15.26 6.03
N LEU A 503 -38.83 14.05 6.26
CA LEU A 503 -39.06 13.33 7.48
C LEU A 503 -38.09 13.79 8.56
N PHE A 504 -38.54 13.77 9.83
CA PHE A 504 -37.70 14.19 10.93
C PHE A 504 -37.99 13.40 12.20
N TYR A 505 -36.98 13.34 13.08
CA TYR A 505 -37.06 12.78 14.41
C TYR A 505 -36.36 13.69 15.43
N GLY A 506 -36.91 13.81 16.64
CA GLY A 506 -36.32 14.54 17.74
C GLY A 506 -37.29 15.53 18.41
N ALA A 507 -37.13 15.78 19.71
CA ALA A 507 -38.09 16.48 20.55
C ALA A 507 -38.45 17.92 20.12
N ASN A 508 -37.55 18.60 19.37
CA ASN A 508 -37.76 19.98 18.90
C ASN A 508 -37.73 20.12 17.39
N ALA A 509 -37.60 19.00 16.66
CA ALA A 509 -37.41 19.00 15.23
C ALA A 509 -38.58 19.64 14.46
N ALA A 510 -39.81 19.36 14.86
CA ALA A 510 -41.02 19.97 14.30
C ALA A 510 -40.99 21.50 14.39
N ASN A 511 -40.75 22.07 15.56
CA ASN A 511 -40.67 23.52 15.75
C ASN A 511 -39.52 24.16 14.91
N VAL A 512 -38.40 23.47 14.80
CA VAL A 512 -37.28 23.95 13.99
C VAL A 512 -37.67 24.02 12.51
N ILE A 513 -38.34 22.99 11.95
CA ILE A 513 -38.78 22.97 10.55
C ILE A 513 -39.86 24.03 10.30
N GLU A 514 -40.89 24.11 11.18
CA GLU A 514 -41.96 25.08 11.00
C GLU A 514 -41.44 26.51 10.98
N ARG A 515 -40.48 26.85 11.82
CA ARG A 515 -39.86 28.18 11.84
C ARG A 515 -38.90 28.40 10.66
N ALA A 516 -38.10 27.37 10.30
CA ALA A 516 -37.09 27.48 9.27
C ALA A 516 -37.70 27.69 7.88
N PHE A 517 -38.84 27.07 7.61
CA PHE A 517 -39.47 27.05 6.28
C PHE A 517 -40.85 27.72 6.23
N ASN A 518 -41.38 28.18 7.36
CA ASN A 518 -42.73 28.77 7.48
C ASN A 518 -43.80 27.82 6.92
N VAL A 519 -43.73 26.53 7.29
CA VAL A 519 -44.69 25.49 6.90
C VAL A 519 -45.31 24.89 8.15
N LYS A 520 -46.41 24.14 7.99
CA LYS A 520 -46.95 23.30 9.04
C LYS A 520 -46.51 21.86 8.83
N VAL A 521 -46.17 21.17 9.93
CA VAL A 521 -45.83 19.75 9.88
C VAL A 521 -47.09 18.90 10.07
N ASP A 522 -47.13 17.73 9.43
CA ASP A 522 -48.14 16.69 9.66
C ASP A 522 -47.43 15.43 10.21
N GLY A 523 -47.65 15.16 11.49
CA GLY A 523 -46.93 14.10 12.16
C GLY A 523 -45.42 14.36 12.21
N ASN A 524 -44.66 13.54 11.50
CA ASN A 524 -43.21 13.67 11.37
C ASN A 524 -42.76 14.03 9.95
N ILE A 525 -43.63 14.60 9.13
CA ILE A 525 -43.41 15.00 7.72
C ILE A 525 -43.67 16.48 7.56
N ALA A 526 -42.77 17.13 6.77
CA ALA A 526 -42.96 18.48 6.28
C ALA A 526 -42.84 18.49 4.76
N VAL A 527 -43.78 19.09 4.08
CA VAL A 527 -43.72 19.29 2.61
C VAL A 527 -43.13 20.67 2.31
N LEU A 528 -42.04 20.69 1.56
CA LEU A 528 -41.24 21.89 1.28
C LEU A 528 -41.19 22.18 -0.22
N PRO A 529 -42.15 22.92 -0.77
CA PRO A 529 -42.15 23.30 -2.20
C PRO A 529 -40.99 24.23 -2.54
N GLY A 530 -40.29 23.95 -3.66
CA GLY A 530 -39.15 24.73 -4.12
C GLY A 530 -37.84 24.48 -3.34
N VAL A 531 -37.86 23.56 -2.41
CA VAL A 531 -36.64 23.16 -1.65
C VAL A 531 -36.10 21.85 -2.23
N VAL A 532 -34.93 21.90 -2.83
CA VAL A 532 -34.26 20.75 -3.48
C VAL A 532 -32.79 20.59 -3.08
N SER A 533 -32.23 21.56 -2.36
CA SER A 533 -30.81 21.56 -2.02
C SER A 533 -30.58 21.59 -0.53
N ARG A 534 -29.99 20.49 0.02
CA ARG A 534 -29.51 20.44 1.40
C ARG A 534 -28.53 21.57 1.71
N LYS A 535 -27.52 21.75 0.82
CA LYS A 535 -26.39 22.68 1.01
C LYS A 535 -26.81 24.15 1.00
N LYS A 536 -27.66 24.57 0.06
CA LYS A 536 -28.04 25.98 -0.13
C LYS A 536 -29.33 26.40 0.56
N GLN A 537 -30.25 25.47 0.76
CA GLN A 537 -31.60 25.82 1.26
C GLN A 537 -31.87 25.23 2.65
N VAL A 538 -31.62 23.91 2.86
CA VAL A 538 -32.04 23.26 4.11
C VAL A 538 -31.09 23.58 5.24
N VAL A 539 -29.82 23.26 5.11
CA VAL A 539 -28.86 23.43 6.22
C VAL A 539 -28.72 24.88 6.67
N PRO A 540 -28.62 25.89 5.75
CA PRO A 540 -28.58 27.29 6.17
C PRO A 540 -29.82 27.74 6.94
N SER A 541 -31.01 27.31 6.53
CA SER A 541 -32.29 27.66 7.18
C SER A 541 -32.40 27.03 8.57
N LEU A 542 -32.05 25.74 8.72
CA LEU A 542 -32.00 25.06 10.00
C LEU A 542 -30.98 25.70 10.96
N MET A 543 -29.77 26.03 10.47
CA MET A 543 -28.72 26.67 11.27
C MET A 543 -29.13 28.06 11.76
N ALA A 544 -29.77 28.87 10.89
CA ALA A 544 -30.27 30.20 11.27
C ALA A 544 -31.33 30.08 12.37
N THR A 545 -32.29 29.17 12.20
CA THR A 545 -33.36 28.94 13.17
C THR A 545 -32.81 28.44 14.51
N LEU A 546 -31.87 27.49 14.51
CA LEU A 546 -31.26 26.99 15.76
C LEU A 546 -30.46 28.07 16.48
N GLN A 547 -29.82 28.96 15.77
CA GLN A 547 -29.12 30.11 16.35
C GLN A 547 -30.13 31.05 17.07
N THR A 548 -31.24 31.39 16.42
CA THR A 548 -32.28 32.23 16.99
C THR A 548 -32.91 31.60 18.24
N LEU A 549 -33.19 30.30 18.20
CA LEU A 549 -33.74 29.57 19.36
C LEU A 549 -32.77 29.52 20.51
N ALA A 550 -31.47 29.38 20.26
CA ALA A 550 -30.43 29.42 21.30
C ALA A 550 -30.38 30.80 21.99
N GLU A 551 -30.51 31.89 21.21
CA GLU A 551 -30.55 33.26 21.71
C GLU A 551 -31.82 33.57 22.51
N GLU A 552 -32.98 33.05 22.06
CA GLU A 552 -34.25 33.14 22.80
C GLU A 552 -34.23 32.41 24.17
N THR A 553 -33.47 31.31 24.24
CA THR A 553 -33.37 30.49 25.48
C THR A 553 -32.36 31.08 26.48
N ALA A 554 -31.39 31.87 26.00
CA ALA A 554 -30.35 32.52 26.82
C ALA A 554 -30.82 33.85 27.44
N ASN A 555 -31.92 34.44 26.95
CA ASN A 555 -32.61 35.62 27.51
C ASN A 555 -33.78 35.21 28.38
#